data_b9f83bd5ecc9946308b2ec1a962e46b2
#
_entry.id   b9f83bd5ecc9946308b2ec1a962e46b2
#
_cell.length_a   1.000
_cell.length_b   1.000
_cell.length_c   1.000
_cell.angle_alpha   90.00
_cell.angle_beta   90.00
_cell.angle_gamma   90.00
#
_symmetry.space_group_name_H-M   'P 1'
#
loop_
_entity.id
_entity.type
_entity.pdbx_description
1 polymer ?
#
loop_
_entity_poly.entity_id
_entity_poly.type
_entity_poly.pdbx_seq_one_letter_code
_entity_poly.pdbx_strand_id
1 'polypeptide(L)'
;MIRLVLMIGIAGSGKSTIAKTLKETYDRVDGQQSVIVSSDAIRAEILGSENDQTANDKVFAEVRKRINNNLSKRTVIVDATNINIKSRRSILEVGKKFPNVKKIAMVMTTPLEQAKAQNHSRDRVVPDWVLEKQAKQFEVPFYEEGFDEINFVGWNYSAEDFKILLKEDWMTDKDVIFKLMKDFDQKTHHHKYTLDKHCRLCAEKVKELKPNDDVLYRAAIIHDIGKLFVGEPKDDGSGDYRYYGHHNYGAYCLLQNLDEIGFQNFDKMLKVLFYVNYHMLPFFIDTEKARKKWERIMGKDNLDTLFLFNKCDKYATGRED
;
A
#
# COMPACT_ATOMS: atom_id res chain seq x y z
N MET A 1 -6.79 11.62 25.06
CA MET A 1 -6.06 10.36 24.70
C MET A 1 -4.89 10.72 23.80
N ILE A 2 -3.67 10.25 24.11
CA ILE A 2 -2.48 10.53 23.29
C ILE A 2 -2.41 9.53 22.12
N ARG A 3 -2.04 10.04 20.92
CA ARG A 3 -1.98 9.25 19.68
C ARG A 3 -0.63 9.41 19.00
N LEU A 4 -0.17 8.34 18.35
CA LEU A 4 0.89 8.38 17.34
C LEU A 4 0.21 8.12 15.99
N VAL A 5 0.07 9.16 15.19
CA VAL A 5 -0.61 9.09 13.89
C VAL A 5 0.44 9.09 12.77
N LEU A 6 0.44 8.07 11.92
CA LEU A 6 1.30 8.00 10.75
C LEU A 6 0.49 8.35 9.51
N MET A 7 0.85 9.44 8.83
CA MET A 7 0.34 9.71 7.48
C MET A 7 1.02 8.74 6.50
N ILE A 8 0.24 8.07 5.64
CA ILE A 8 0.73 7.08 4.68
C ILE A 8 0.20 7.44 3.29
N GLY A 9 1.10 7.62 2.32
CA GLY A 9 0.71 7.95 0.94
C GLY A 9 1.88 8.50 0.13
N ILE A 10 1.72 8.51 -1.19
CA ILE A 10 2.73 9.05 -2.11
C ILE A 10 2.86 10.57 -2.02
N ALA A 11 3.90 11.16 -2.61
CA ALA A 11 4.01 12.61 -2.74
C ALA A 11 2.75 13.17 -3.47
N GLY A 12 2.33 14.37 -3.12
CA GLY A 12 1.13 14.98 -3.72
C GLY A 12 -0.22 14.43 -3.24
N SER A 13 -0.28 13.39 -2.39
CA SER A 13 -1.54 12.78 -1.97
C SER A 13 -2.34 13.54 -0.89
N GLY A 14 -1.95 14.76 -0.52
CA GLY A 14 -2.69 15.58 0.45
C GLY A 14 -2.37 15.32 1.93
N LYS A 15 -1.37 14.49 2.26
CA LYS A 15 -0.97 14.16 3.64
C LYS A 15 -0.82 15.35 4.56
N SER A 16 -0.06 16.36 4.14
CA SER A 16 0.24 17.55 4.97
C SER A 16 -1.01 18.38 5.25
N THR A 17 -1.95 18.43 4.32
CA THR A 17 -3.26 19.08 4.51
C THR A 17 -4.07 18.36 5.58
N ILE A 18 -4.21 17.04 5.44
CA ILE A 18 -4.92 16.21 6.42
C ILE A 18 -4.22 16.23 7.79
N ALA A 19 -2.89 16.21 7.82
CA ALA A 19 -2.13 16.32 9.07
C ALA A 19 -2.43 17.62 9.83
N LYS A 20 -2.55 18.74 9.12
CA LYS A 20 -2.96 20.04 9.70
C LYS A 20 -4.38 20.00 10.24
N THR A 21 -5.34 19.49 9.47
CA THR A 21 -6.74 19.32 9.89
C THR A 21 -6.86 18.42 11.12
N LEU A 22 -6.13 17.29 11.15
CA LEU A 22 -6.08 16.40 12.31
C LEU A 22 -5.50 17.11 13.55
N LYS A 23 -4.42 17.88 13.35
CA LYS A 23 -3.84 18.66 14.45
C LYS A 23 -4.85 19.62 15.05
N GLU A 24 -5.52 20.43 14.24
CA GLU A 24 -6.56 21.39 14.70
C GLU A 24 -7.71 20.66 15.40
N THR A 25 -8.14 19.52 14.86
CA THR A 25 -9.21 18.71 15.44
C THR A 25 -8.80 18.15 16.81
N TYR A 26 -7.62 17.56 16.92
CA TYR A 26 -7.15 17.01 18.21
C TYR A 26 -6.90 18.09 19.25
N ASP A 27 -6.33 19.23 18.85
CA ASP A 27 -6.10 20.36 19.76
C ASP A 27 -7.43 20.87 20.32
N ARG A 28 -8.48 20.94 19.51
CA ARG A 28 -9.82 21.37 19.94
C ARG A 28 -10.54 20.35 20.83
N VAL A 29 -10.50 19.06 20.44
CA VAL A 29 -11.25 17.99 21.11
C VAL A 29 -10.59 17.53 22.40
N ASP A 30 -9.27 17.34 22.39
CA ASP A 30 -8.54 16.81 23.52
C ASP A 30 -8.07 17.92 24.49
N GLY A 31 -8.16 19.20 24.12
CA GLY A 31 -7.67 20.33 24.90
C GLY A 31 -6.15 20.32 25.12
N GLN A 32 -5.42 19.53 24.34
CA GLN A 32 -3.96 19.39 24.41
C GLN A 32 -3.35 19.71 23.04
N GLN A 33 -2.25 20.45 23.05
CA GLN A 33 -1.52 20.73 21.81
C GLN A 33 -0.92 19.46 21.23
N SER A 34 -1.32 19.10 20.01
CA SER A 34 -0.66 18.08 19.20
C SER A 34 0.51 18.68 18.40
N VAL A 35 1.39 17.84 17.91
CA VAL A 35 2.55 18.27 17.11
C VAL A 35 2.64 17.47 15.81
N ILE A 36 2.95 18.19 14.71
CA ILE A 36 3.30 17.56 13.44
C ILE A 36 4.83 17.42 13.40
N VAL A 37 5.29 16.19 13.15
CA VAL A 37 6.69 15.87 12.90
C VAL A 37 6.83 15.59 11.41
N SER A 38 7.25 16.59 10.64
CA SER A 38 7.38 16.50 9.18
C SER A 38 8.82 16.15 8.79
N SER A 39 8.99 15.09 7.97
CA SER A 39 10.29 14.69 7.44
C SER A 39 10.90 15.76 6.53
N ASP A 40 10.06 16.45 5.76
CA ASP A 40 10.52 17.49 4.82
C ASP A 40 10.96 18.75 5.57
N ALA A 41 10.19 19.19 6.59
CA ALA A 41 10.59 20.31 7.43
C ALA A 41 11.90 20.03 8.19
N ILE A 42 12.06 18.82 8.72
CA ILE A 42 13.30 18.41 9.40
C ILE A 42 14.48 18.37 8.41
N ARG A 43 14.23 17.93 7.19
CA ARG A 43 15.25 17.90 6.14
C ARG A 43 15.73 19.30 5.79
N ALA A 44 14.80 20.25 5.60
CA ALA A 44 15.14 21.65 5.39
C ALA A 44 15.96 22.26 6.53
N GLU A 45 15.58 21.94 7.79
CA GLU A 45 16.27 22.41 8.98
C GLU A 45 17.71 21.87 9.10
N ILE A 46 17.92 20.58 8.84
CA ILE A 46 19.21 19.92 9.08
C ILE A 46 20.15 20.06 7.88
N LEU A 47 19.60 20.02 6.64
CA LEU A 47 20.37 19.98 5.40
C LEU A 47 20.27 21.27 4.58
N GLY A 48 19.46 22.23 5.03
CA GLY A 48 19.26 23.52 4.33
C GLY A 48 18.29 23.45 3.16
N SER A 49 17.82 22.26 2.76
CA SER A 49 16.86 22.10 1.66
C SER A 49 16.01 20.85 1.84
N GLU A 50 14.70 20.96 1.60
CA GLU A 50 13.78 19.81 1.54
C GLU A 50 14.14 18.82 0.43
N ASN A 51 14.87 19.25 -0.61
CA ASN A 51 15.26 18.44 -1.75
C ASN A 51 16.52 17.60 -1.50
N ASP A 52 17.28 17.89 -0.46
CA ASP A 52 18.51 17.17 -0.16
C ASP A 52 18.20 15.77 0.38
N GLN A 53 18.52 14.75 -0.42
CA GLN A 53 18.33 13.34 -0.06
C GLN A 53 19.62 12.65 0.40
N THR A 54 20.73 13.41 0.56
CA THR A 54 22.06 12.84 0.83
C THR A 54 22.22 12.23 2.21
N ALA A 55 21.40 12.69 3.19
CA ALA A 55 21.50 12.24 4.58
C ALA A 55 20.14 11.82 5.18
N ASN A 56 19.36 11.02 4.45
CA ASN A 56 18.05 10.52 4.90
C ASN A 56 18.10 9.84 6.27
N ASP A 57 19.17 9.10 6.58
CA ASP A 57 19.31 8.42 7.88
C ASP A 57 19.37 9.41 9.04
N LYS A 58 20.02 10.57 8.88
CA LYS A 58 20.05 11.65 9.87
C LYS A 58 18.67 12.28 10.06
N VAL A 59 17.97 12.54 8.95
CA VAL A 59 16.60 13.09 8.97
C VAL A 59 15.67 12.16 9.74
N PHE A 60 15.64 10.87 9.41
CA PHE A 60 14.77 9.92 10.09
C PHE A 60 15.21 9.59 11.53
N ALA A 61 16.48 9.73 11.86
CA ALA A 61 16.94 9.68 13.27
C ALA A 61 16.34 10.85 14.07
N GLU A 62 16.36 12.07 13.52
CA GLU A 62 15.75 13.23 14.16
C GLU A 62 14.22 13.13 14.23
N VAL A 63 13.55 12.59 13.19
CA VAL A 63 12.11 12.26 13.23
C VAL A 63 11.80 11.39 14.47
N ARG A 64 12.51 10.27 14.65
CA ARG A 64 12.31 9.35 15.78
C ARG A 64 12.58 10.03 17.14
N LYS A 65 13.61 10.86 17.20
CA LYS A 65 13.94 11.64 18.41
C LYS A 65 12.82 12.62 18.77
N ARG A 66 12.27 13.37 17.79
CA ARG A 66 11.15 14.29 18.02
C ARG A 66 9.88 13.57 18.43
N ILE A 67 9.59 12.41 17.84
CA ILE A 67 8.48 11.55 18.27
C ILE A 67 8.67 11.15 19.74
N ASN A 68 9.81 10.60 20.09
CA ASN A 68 10.12 10.15 21.46
C ASN A 68 9.98 11.28 22.49
N ASN A 69 10.44 12.49 22.17
CA ASN A 69 10.42 13.62 23.08
C ASN A 69 9.02 14.21 23.31
N ASN A 70 8.10 13.98 22.38
CA ASN A 70 6.75 14.54 22.45
C ASN A 70 5.69 13.54 22.89
N LEU A 71 5.85 12.26 22.59
CA LEU A 71 4.80 11.26 22.70
C LEU A 71 4.37 10.93 24.13
N SER A 72 5.19 11.27 25.12
CA SER A 72 4.82 11.19 26.55
C SER A 72 3.85 12.29 27.02
N LYS A 73 3.72 13.36 26.23
CA LYS A 73 3.01 14.58 26.66
C LYS A 73 1.85 14.96 25.74
N ARG A 74 1.90 14.58 24.46
CA ARG A 74 0.95 15.06 23.44
C ARG A 74 0.84 14.10 22.25
N THR A 75 -0.25 14.22 21.52
CA THR A 75 -0.43 13.53 20.23
C THR A 75 0.64 13.97 19.21
N VAL A 76 1.23 13.00 18.53
CA VAL A 76 2.23 13.22 17.48
C VAL A 76 1.68 12.73 16.15
N ILE A 77 1.68 13.62 15.15
CA ILE A 77 1.31 13.31 13.76
C ILE A 77 2.59 13.30 12.93
N VAL A 78 2.91 12.17 12.34
CA VAL A 78 4.13 11.98 11.52
C VAL A 78 3.78 12.22 10.06
N ASP A 79 4.21 13.36 9.51
CA ASP A 79 4.01 13.72 8.11
C ASP A 79 5.24 13.31 7.28
N ALA A 80 5.17 12.12 6.73
CA ALA A 80 6.13 11.53 5.80
C ALA A 80 5.39 10.57 4.87
N THR A 81 6.04 10.07 3.82
CA THR A 81 5.38 9.14 2.87
C THR A 81 4.97 7.82 3.52
N ASN A 82 5.82 7.24 4.37
CA ASN A 82 5.58 6.01 5.15
C ASN A 82 5.01 4.85 4.31
N ILE A 83 5.30 4.81 3.01
CA ILE A 83 4.68 3.89 2.05
C ILE A 83 5.14 2.43 2.17
N ASN A 84 6.14 2.13 3.00
CA ASN A 84 6.63 0.76 3.16
C ASN A 84 6.73 0.35 4.63
N ILE A 85 6.68 -0.96 4.88
CA ILE A 85 6.76 -1.58 6.21
C ILE A 85 8.00 -1.10 6.98
N LYS A 86 9.16 -1.02 6.32
CA LYS A 86 10.42 -0.65 6.97
C LYS A 86 10.33 0.72 7.62
N SER A 87 9.82 1.73 6.91
CA SER A 87 9.65 3.08 7.42
C SER A 87 8.65 3.13 8.56
N ARG A 88 7.46 2.51 8.40
CA ARG A 88 6.42 2.47 9.41
C ARG A 88 6.89 1.79 10.70
N ARG A 89 7.49 0.62 10.60
CA ARG A 89 8.01 -0.11 11.76
C ARG A 89 9.06 0.66 12.53
N SER A 90 9.95 1.39 11.84
CA SER A 90 10.96 2.20 12.54
C SER A 90 10.35 3.29 13.43
N ILE A 91 9.16 3.78 13.07
CA ILE A 91 8.39 4.75 13.86
C ILE A 91 7.58 4.04 14.95
N LEU A 92 6.91 2.95 14.61
CA LEU A 92 6.11 2.16 15.55
C LEU A 92 6.95 1.58 16.70
N GLU A 93 8.22 1.24 16.47
CA GLU A 93 9.15 0.83 17.53
C GLU A 93 9.37 1.93 18.57
N VAL A 94 9.35 3.21 18.17
CA VAL A 94 9.35 4.32 19.15
C VAL A 94 8.05 4.33 19.95
N GLY A 95 6.92 4.11 19.27
CA GLY A 95 5.58 4.06 19.89
C GLY A 95 5.41 2.94 20.93
N LYS A 96 6.11 1.80 20.75
CA LYS A 96 6.07 0.68 21.71
C LYS A 96 6.56 1.03 23.10
N LYS A 97 7.40 2.06 23.27
CA LYS A 97 7.86 2.55 24.56
C LYS A 97 6.75 3.25 25.38
N PHE A 98 5.61 3.52 24.74
CA PHE A 98 4.48 4.25 25.29
C PHE A 98 3.21 3.39 25.18
N PRO A 99 2.97 2.45 26.12
CA PRO A 99 1.89 1.46 26.00
C PRO A 99 0.49 2.06 25.94
N ASN A 100 0.29 3.25 26.53
CA ASN A 100 -1.02 3.92 26.56
C ASN A 100 -1.26 4.85 25.35
N VAL A 101 -0.36 4.84 24.36
CA VAL A 101 -0.49 5.65 23.15
C VAL A 101 -1.13 4.83 22.05
N LYS A 102 -2.26 5.32 21.51
CA LYS A 102 -2.94 4.71 20.37
C LYS A 102 -2.19 4.99 19.07
N LYS A 103 -1.85 3.94 18.32
CA LYS A 103 -1.09 3.99 17.05
C LYS A 103 -2.07 3.90 15.89
N ILE A 104 -2.12 4.93 15.07
CA ILE A 104 -3.11 5.11 14.00
C ILE A 104 -2.41 5.27 12.66
N ALA A 105 -2.83 4.50 11.66
CA ALA A 105 -2.48 4.71 10.26
C ALA A 105 -3.56 5.55 9.58
N MET A 106 -3.16 6.65 8.92
CA MET A 106 -4.01 7.46 8.05
C MET A 106 -3.54 7.29 6.60
N VAL A 107 -4.21 6.42 5.88
CA VAL A 107 -3.81 5.99 4.53
C VAL A 107 -4.53 6.84 3.50
N MET A 108 -3.76 7.57 2.69
CA MET A 108 -4.31 8.37 1.60
C MET A 108 -4.70 7.48 0.43
N THR A 109 -5.94 7.60 -0.03
CA THR A 109 -6.46 6.84 -1.19
C THR A 109 -6.46 7.67 -2.49
N THR A 110 -5.67 8.74 -2.53
CA THR A 110 -5.58 9.66 -3.67
C THR A 110 -5.04 8.97 -4.90
N PRO A 111 -5.76 9.01 -6.06
CA PRO A 111 -5.28 8.47 -7.31
C PRO A 111 -3.95 9.09 -7.77
N LEU A 112 -3.13 8.28 -8.48
CA LEU A 112 -1.79 8.73 -8.93
C LEU A 112 -1.86 10.01 -9.77
N GLU A 113 -2.78 10.09 -10.73
CA GLU A 113 -2.92 11.26 -11.59
C GLU A 113 -3.38 12.50 -10.83
N GLN A 114 -4.27 12.32 -9.84
CA GLN A 114 -4.65 13.41 -8.95
C GLN A 114 -3.48 13.85 -8.06
N ALA A 115 -2.70 12.90 -7.56
CA ALA A 115 -1.50 13.21 -6.78
C ALA A 115 -0.47 13.99 -7.62
N LYS A 116 -0.29 13.64 -8.90
CA LYS A 116 0.55 14.40 -9.86
C LYS A 116 0.01 15.83 -10.05
N ALA A 117 -1.29 15.97 -10.32
CA ALA A 117 -1.92 17.29 -10.49
C ALA A 117 -1.75 18.17 -9.24
N GLN A 118 -2.02 17.61 -8.05
CA GLN A 118 -1.80 18.30 -6.77
C GLN A 118 -0.32 18.62 -6.53
N ASN A 119 0.59 17.73 -6.93
CA ASN A 119 2.02 17.96 -6.81
C ASN A 119 2.49 19.12 -7.70
N HIS A 120 1.98 19.22 -8.93
CA HIS A 120 2.33 20.31 -9.86
C HIS A 120 1.81 21.68 -9.40
N SER A 121 0.78 21.74 -8.55
CA SER A 121 0.26 22.99 -7.98
C SER A 121 1.03 23.51 -6.77
N ARG A 122 2.10 22.81 -6.34
CA ARG A 122 2.91 23.16 -5.16
C ARG A 122 4.14 23.97 -5.57
N ASP A 123 4.64 24.81 -4.66
CA ASP A 123 5.91 25.52 -4.84
C ASP A 123 7.07 24.53 -5.06
N ARG A 124 7.06 23.41 -4.35
CA ARG A 124 8.00 22.31 -4.53
C ARG A 124 7.34 21.17 -5.32
N VAL A 125 7.78 20.98 -6.55
CA VAL A 125 7.34 19.89 -7.42
C VAL A 125 8.30 18.70 -7.32
N VAL A 126 7.78 17.54 -6.97
CA VAL A 126 8.50 16.26 -7.03
C VAL A 126 8.36 15.71 -8.46
N PRO A 127 9.42 15.21 -9.12
CA PRO A 127 9.31 14.63 -10.46
C PRO A 127 8.29 13.47 -10.52
N ASP A 128 7.48 13.41 -11.57
CA ASP A 128 6.39 12.44 -11.72
C ASP A 128 6.87 10.99 -11.62
N TRP A 129 8.04 10.67 -12.18
CA TRP A 129 8.62 9.34 -12.07
C TRP A 129 8.86 8.90 -10.61
N VAL A 130 9.05 9.85 -9.67
CA VAL A 130 9.19 9.54 -8.25
C VAL A 130 7.83 9.12 -7.66
N LEU A 131 6.74 9.80 -8.05
CA LEU A 131 5.39 9.44 -7.62
C LEU A 131 5.01 8.05 -8.15
N GLU A 132 5.30 7.79 -9.42
CA GLU A 132 5.10 6.48 -10.05
C GLU A 132 5.89 5.37 -9.34
N LYS A 133 7.17 5.65 -9.04
CA LYS A 133 8.01 4.74 -8.26
C LYS A 133 7.43 4.50 -6.86
N GLN A 134 6.93 5.55 -6.19
CA GLN A 134 6.30 5.41 -4.88
C GLN A 134 5.02 4.55 -4.96
N ALA A 135 4.20 4.70 -5.99
CA ALA A 135 3.02 3.86 -6.20
C ALA A 135 3.40 2.38 -6.44
N LYS A 136 4.43 2.12 -7.28
CA LYS A 136 5.00 0.78 -7.51
C LYS A 136 5.69 0.17 -6.26
N GLN A 137 5.92 0.94 -5.21
CA GLN A 137 6.54 0.52 -3.95
C GLN A 137 5.59 0.63 -2.75
N PHE A 138 4.31 0.91 -2.99
CA PHE A 138 3.34 1.09 -1.93
C PHE A 138 3.01 -0.23 -1.25
N GLU A 139 3.27 -0.33 0.04
CA GLU A 139 2.93 -1.48 0.87
C GLU A 139 1.75 -1.11 1.78
N VAL A 140 0.63 -1.80 1.60
CA VAL A 140 -0.58 -1.60 2.41
C VAL A 140 -0.28 -1.90 3.88
N PRO A 141 -0.62 -0.99 4.82
CA PRO A 141 -0.45 -1.27 6.24
C PRO A 141 -1.43 -2.33 6.73
N PHE A 142 -1.06 -3.04 7.79
CA PHE A 142 -1.89 -4.05 8.42
C PHE A 142 -1.70 -4.03 9.95
N TYR A 143 -2.64 -4.59 10.69
CA TYR A 143 -2.68 -4.47 12.16
C TYR A 143 -1.48 -5.11 12.85
N GLU A 144 -0.93 -6.21 12.32
CA GLU A 144 0.20 -6.92 12.91
C GLU A 144 1.52 -6.13 12.83
N GLU A 145 1.59 -5.04 12.04
CA GLU A 145 2.70 -4.08 12.13
C GLU A 145 2.75 -3.40 13.51
N GLY A 146 1.61 -3.36 14.21
CA GLY A 146 1.46 -2.74 15.52
C GLY A 146 0.55 -1.52 15.52
N PHE A 147 -0.30 -1.35 14.53
CA PHE A 147 -1.37 -0.35 14.52
C PHE A 147 -2.57 -0.80 15.35
N ASP A 148 -3.14 0.12 16.13
CA ASP A 148 -4.38 -0.08 16.86
C ASP A 148 -5.60 0.32 16.01
N GLU A 149 -5.37 1.14 14.97
CA GLU A 149 -6.39 1.62 14.04
C GLU A 149 -5.79 1.94 12.67
N ILE A 150 -6.52 1.61 11.61
CA ILE A 150 -6.16 1.92 10.22
C ILE A 150 -7.36 2.61 9.58
N ASN A 151 -7.15 3.81 9.03
CA ASN A 151 -8.19 4.60 8.37
C ASN A 151 -7.78 4.93 6.94
N PHE A 152 -8.72 4.85 6.01
CA PHE A 152 -8.56 5.32 4.65
C PHE A 152 -9.12 6.74 4.52
N VAL A 153 -8.34 7.65 3.92
CA VAL A 153 -8.69 9.06 3.76
C VAL A 153 -8.88 9.36 2.28
N GLY A 154 -10.05 9.88 1.94
CA GLY A 154 -10.43 10.20 0.56
C GLY A 154 -11.27 9.11 -0.13
N TRP A 155 -11.73 8.12 0.62
CA TRP A 155 -12.56 7.02 0.10
C TRP A 155 -13.90 7.46 -0.54
N ASN A 156 -14.29 8.71 -0.46
CA ASN A 156 -15.51 9.22 -1.06
C ASN A 156 -15.36 9.59 -2.55
N TYR A 157 -14.35 9.05 -3.25
CA TYR A 157 -14.28 9.21 -4.70
C TYR A 157 -15.40 8.45 -5.36
N SER A 158 -16.18 9.17 -6.18
CA SER A 158 -17.25 8.57 -6.97
C SER A 158 -16.65 7.68 -8.06
N ALA A 159 -17.45 6.74 -8.55
CA ALA A 159 -17.12 5.97 -9.75
C ALA A 159 -16.73 6.85 -10.96
N GLU A 160 -17.13 8.13 -10.97
CA GLU A 160 -16.77 9.10 -11.99
C GLU A 160 -15.29 9.53 -11.95
N ASP A 161 -14.68 9.61 -10.76
CA ASP A 161 -13.27 9.95 -10.64
C ASP A 161 -12.35 8.83 -11.18
N PHE A 162 -12.83 7.59 -11.13
CA PHE A 162 -12.14 6.44 -11.71
C PHE A 162 -12.24 6.38 -13.25
N LYS A 163 -13.33 6.85 -13.84
CA LYS A 163 -13.49 7.02 -15.30
C LYS A 163 -12.39 7.90 -15.90
N ILE A 164 -12.01 8.96 -15.18
CA ILE A 164 -10.93 9.87 -15.60
C ILE A 164 -9.59 9.15 -15.67
N LEU A 165 -9.32 8.21 -14.76
CA LEU A 165 -8.08 7.42 -14.72
C LEU A 165 -7.97 6.43 -15.87
N LEU A 166 -9.08 5.84 -16.30
CA LEU A 166 -9.11 4.80 -17.35
C LEU A 166 -9.38 5.36 -18.77
N LYS A 167 -9.64 6.67 -18.90
CA LYS A 167 -9.92 7.36 -20.20
C LYS A 167 -11.07 6.80 -21.05
N GLU A 168 -11.99 6.00 -20.51
CA GLU A 168 -13.08 5.39 -21.29
C GLU A 168 -14.41 5.19 -20.52
N ASP A 169 -15.52 5.10 -21.26
CA ASP A 169 -16.93 4.98 -20.82
C ASP A 169 -17.33 3.62 -20.20
N TRP A 170 -16.49 2.93 -19.49
CA TRP A 170 -16.61 1.52 -19.12
C TRP A 170 -17.39 1.22 -17.84
N MET A 171 -17.82 2.21 -17.10
CA MET A 171 -18.07 2.11 -15.66
C MET A 171 -19.54 1.97 -15.23
N THR A 172 -20.36 1.25 -15.98
CA THR A 172 -21.73 0.95 -15.54
C THR A 172 -21.95 -0.47 -15.00
N ASP A 173 -20.90 -1.30 -14.91
CA ASP A 173 -21.03 -2.72 -14.60
C ASP A 173 -20.13 -3.16 -13.43
N LYS A 174 -20.67 -3.89 -12.46
CA LYS A 174 -20.03 -4.30 -11.19
C LYS A 174 -18.76 -5.16 -11.29
N ASP A 175 -18.32 -5.52 -12.49
CA ASP A 175 -17.13 -6.33 -12.74
C ASP A 175 -16.08 -5.63 -13.61
N VAL A 176 -15.91 -4.31 -13.45
CA VAL A 176 -15.00 -3.51 -14.30
C VAL A 176 -13.55 -4.02 -14.23
N ILE A 177 -13.05 -4.29 -13.03
CA ILE A 177 -11.68 -4.81 -12.86
C ILE A 177 -11.48 -6.10 -13.64
N PHE A 178 -12.44 -7.02 -13.57
CA PHE A 178 -12.35 -8.30 -14.25
C PHE A 178 -12.44 -8.16 -15.78
N LYS A 179 -13.24 -7.19 -16.27
CA LYS A 179 -13.31 -6.88 -17.71
C LYS A 179 -11.98 -6.34 -18.24
N LEU A 180 -11.27 -5.51 -17.48
CA LEU A 180 -9.95 -5.01 -17.85
C LEU A 180 -8.92 -6.13 -17.97
N MET A 181 -9.03 -7.19 -17.17
CA MET A 181 -8.13 -8.34 -17.20
C MET A 181 -8.46 -9.33 -18.31
N LYS A 182 -9.71 -9.27 -18.86
CA LYS A 182 -10.20 -10.20 -19.85
C LYS A 182 -9.33 -10.18 -21.11
N ASP A 183 -8.94 -11.39 -21.55
CA ASP A 183 -8.13 -11.62 -22.75
C ASP A 183 -6.77 -10.88 -22.77
N PHE A 184 -6.32 -10.31 -21.62
CA PHE A 184 -5.01 -9.66 -21.54
C PHE A 184 -3.89 -10.70 -21.65
N ASP A 185 -3.15 -10.61 -22.76
CA ASP A 185 -1.96 -11.42 -22.99
C ASP A 185 -0.81 -10.91 -22.12
N GLN A 186 -0.34 -11.75 -21.21
CA GLN A 186 0.74 -11.41 -20.28
C GLN A 186 2.11 -11.34 -20.96
N LYS A 187 2.24 -11.74 -22.21
CA LYS A 187 3.47 -11.69 -23.03
C LYS A 187 4.70 -12.17 -22.26
N THR A 188 4.59 -13.32 -21.62
CA THR A 188 5.69 -13.90 -20.86
C THR A 188 5.64 -15.42 -20.95
N HIS A 189 6.79 -16.04 -21.13
CA HIS A 189 6.90 -17.49 -21.13
C HIS A 189 6.56 -18.12 -19.76
N HIS A 190 6.42 -17.32 -18.68
CA HIS A 190 6.03 -17.79 -17.36
C HIS A 190 4.53 -18.09 -17.21
N HIS A 191 3.68 -17.58 -18.07
CA HIS A 191 2.24 -17.80 -18.03
C HIS A 191 1.72 -18.37 -19.35
N LYS A 192 0.97 -19.47 -19.26
CA LYS A 192 0.34 -20.12 -20.42
C LYS A 192 -1.00 -19.47 -20.79
N TYR A 193 -1.60 -18.74 -19.85
CA TYR A 193 -2.96 -18.22 -19.95
C TYR A 193 -3.00 -16.70 -19.94
N THR A 194 -4.11 -16.14 -20.45
CA THR A 194 -4.49 -14.74 -20.26
C THR A 194 -4.63 -14.41 -18.78
N LEU A 195 -4.53 -13.13 -18.43
CA LEU A 195 -4.51 -12.67 -17.05
C LEU A 195 -5.79 -13.07 -16.28
N ASP A 196 -6.96 -12.88 -16.90
CA ASP A 196 -8.25 -13.26 -16.33
C ASP A 196 -8.36 -14.77 -16.09
N LYS A 197 -7.90 -15.58 -17.04
CA LYS A 197 -7.91 -17.05 -16.91
C LYS A 197 -6.96 -17.52 -15.82
N HIS A 198 -5.75 -16.96 -15.76
CA HIS A 198 -4.79 -17.22 -14.69
C HIS A 198 -5.39 -16.93 -13.31
N CYS A 199 -5.92 -15.73 -13.10
CA CYS A 199 -6.52 -15.34 -11.82
C CYS A 199 -7.73 -16.20 -11.45
N ARG A 200 -8.55 -16.59 -12.43
CA ARG A 200 -9.70 -17.49 -12.23
C ARG A 200 -9.25 -18.88 -11.78
N LEU A 201 -8.26 -19.48 -12.44
CA LEU A 201 -7.70 -20.77 -12.05
C LEU A 201 -7.07 -20.72 -10.64
N CYS A 202 -6.38 -19.65 -10.31
CA CYS A 202 -5.86 -19.42 -8.96
C CYS A 202 -7.01 -19.41 -7.92
N ALA A 203 -8.08 -18.68 -8.19
CA ALA A 203 -9.23 -18.57 -7.29
C ALA A 203 -9.99 -19.90 -7.16
N GLU A 204 -10.16 -20.66 -8.24
CA GLU A 204 -10.74 -22.00 -8.18
C GLU A 204 -9.90 -22.93 -7.29
N LYS A 205 -8.57 -22.86 -7.40
CA LYS A 205 -7.67 -23.64 -6.55
C LYS A 205 -7.71 -23.18 -5.09
N VAL A 206 -7.85 -21.89 -4.83
CA VAL A 206 -8.11 -21.37 -3.48
C VAL A 206 -9.42 -21.94 -2.93
N LYS A 207 -10.50 -21.94 -3.72
CA LYS A 207 -11.80 -22.46 -3.29
C LYS A 207 -11.77 -23.97 -2.99
N GLU A 208 -10.97 -24.73 -3.74
CA GLU A 208 -10.75 -26.16 -3.47
C GLU A 208 -10.07 -26.37 -2.11
N LEU A 209 -9.03 -25.59 -1.80
CA LEU A 209 -8.22 -25.77 -0.59
C LEU A 209 -8.78 -25.05 0.65
N LYS A 210 -9.54 -23.97 0.45
CA LYS A 210 -10.15 -23.12 1.47
C LYS A 210 -11.59 -22.73 1.06
N PRO A 211 -12.54 -23.66 1.06
CA PRO A 211 -13.87 -23.46 0.46
C PRO A 211 -14.70 -22.33 1.11
N ASN A 212 -14.39 -21.94 2.35
CA ASN A 212 -15.12 -20.91 3.08
C ASN A 212 -14.33 -19.60 3.25
N ASP A 213 -13.20 -19.45 2.56
CA ASP A 213 -12.39 -18.23 2.63
C ASP A 213 -12.70 -17.29 1.44
N ASP A 214 -13.83 -16.60 1.54
CA ASP A 214 -14.28 -15.64 0.52
C ASP A 214 -13.29 -14.50 0.30
N VAL A 215 -12.54 -14.13 1.34
CA VAL A 215 -11.55 -13.03 1.29
C VAL A 215 -10.35 -13.45 0.45
N LEU A 216 -9.80 -14.63 0.69
CA LEU A 216 -8.69 -15.16 -0.09
C LEU A 216 -9.11 -15.47 -1.53
N TYR A 217 -10.33 -16.02 -1.72
CA TYR A 217 -10.92 -16.23 -3.05
C TYR A 217 -10.99 -14.92 -3.84
N ARG A 218 -11.52 -13.85 -3.22
CA ARG A 218 -11.60 -12.53 -3.87
C ARG A 218 -10.23 -11.95 -4.18
N ALA A 219 -9.28 -12.07 -3.26
CA ALA A 219 -7.90 -11.66 -3.52
C ALA A 219 -7.32 -12.41 -4.74
N ALA A 220 -7.57 -13.72 -4.85
CA ALA A 220 -7.08 -14.53 -5.96
C ALA A 220 -7.66 -14.10 -7.33
N ILE A 221 -8.91 -13.65 -7.38
CA ILE A 221 -9.54 -13.14 -8.61
C ILE A 221 -8.84 -11.88 -9.15
N ILE A 222 -8.26 -11.05 -8.27
CA ILE A 222 -7.76 -9.71 -8.62
C ILE A 222 -6.28 -9.48 -8.31
N HIS A 223 -5.54 -10.50 -7.86
CA HIS A 223 -4.17 -10.31 -7.32
C HIS A 223 -3.21 -9.67 -8.30
N ASP A 224 -3.36 -9.98 -9.55
CA ASP A 224 -2.45 -9.59 -10.62
C ASP A 224 -2.92 -8.37 -11.43
N ILE A 225 -3.98 -7.67 -10.99
CA ILE A 225 -4.54 -6.49 -11.68
C ILE A 225 -3.47 -5.44 -12.03
N GLY A 226 -2.45 -5.31 -11.20
CA GLY A 226 -1.35 -4.36 -11.42
C GLY A 226 -0.55 -4.63 -12.69
N LYS A 227 -0.57 -5.84 -13.25
CA LYS A 227 0.11 -6.17 -14.50
C LYS A 227 -0.38 -5.34 -15.67
N LEU A 228 -1.64 -4.89 -15.65
CA LEU A 228 -2.21 -4.02 -16.68
C LEU A 228 -1.47 -2.68 -16.80
N PHE A 229 -0.79 -2.24 -15.75
CA PHE A 229 -0.25 -0.87 -15.64
C PHE A 229 1.29 -0.81 -15.60
N VAL A 230 1.96 -1.90 -15.25
CA VAL A 230 3.41 -1.88 -15.01
C VAL A 230 4.22 -2.75 -15.98
N GLY A 231 3.56 -3.30 -17.01
CA GLY A 231 4.23 -4.16 -18.00
C GLY A 231 5.27 -3.41 -18.80
N GLU A 232 6.50 -3.91 -18.84
CA GLU A 232 7.61 -3.39 -19.63
C GLU A 232 8.24 -4.52 -20.44
N PRO A 233 8.56 -4.33 -21.74
CA PRO A 233 9.28 -5.33 -22.51
C PRO A 233 10.66 -5.58 -21.90
N LYS A 234 11.14 -6.82 -21.99
CA LYS A 234 12.52 -7.15 -21.64
C LYS A 234 13.48 -6.72 -22.76
N ASP A 235 14.65 -6.24 -22.35
CA ASP A 235 15.70 -5.80 -23.29
C ASP A 235 16.62 -6.99 -23.74
N ASP A 236 16.16 -8.25 -23.62
CA ASP A 236 16.91 -9.47 -23.91
C ASP A 236 16.59 -10.11 -25.27
N GLY A 237 15.74 -9.44 -26.06
CA GLY A 237 15.32 -9.94 -27.38
C GLY A 237 14.32 -11.11 -27.33
N SER A 238 13.87 -11.53 -26.17
CA SER A 238 12.89 -12.65 -26.03
C SER A 238 11.47 -12.28 -26.47
N GLY A 239 11.14 -10.98 -26.51
CA GLY A 239 9.77 -10.49 -26.68
C GLY A 239 8.91 -10.61 -25.43
N ASP A 240 9.47 -11.14 -24.33
CA ASP A 240 8.80 -11.25 -23.04
C ASP A 240 8.63 -9.88 -22.37
N TYR A 241 7.63 -9.80 -21.48
CA TYR A 241 7.41 -8.66 -20.59
C TYR A 241 7.79 -9.01 -19.16
N ARG A 242 8.19 -7.98 -18.41
CA ARG A 242 8.40 -8.00 -16.95
C ARG A 242 7.38 -7.11 -16.26
N TYR A 243 6.97 -7.47 -15.04
CA TYR A 243 5.90 -6.80 -14.30
C TYR A 243 6.36 -6.43 -12.88
N TYR A 244 7.53 -5.78 -12.78
CA TYR A 244 8.06 -5.42 -11.46
C TYR A 244 7.15 -4.47 -10.69
N GLY A 245 6.84 -4.86 -9.44
CA GLY A 245 5.98 -4.08 -8.54
C GLY A 245 4.49 -4.16 -8.85
N HIS A 246 4.02 -5.10 -9.72
CA HIS A 246 2.61 -5.26 -10.03
C HIS A 246 1.74 -5.48 -8.79
N HIS A 247 2.22 -6.25 -7.81
CA HIS A 247 1.53 -6.52 -6.56
C HIS A 247 1.31 -5.24 -5.72
N ASN A 248 2.33 -4.39 -5.62
CA ASN A 248 2.23 -3.11 -4.93
C ASN A 248 1.35 -2.12 -5.68
N TYR A 249 1.55 -2.00 -6.98
CA TYR A 249 0.76 -1.10 -7.81
C TYR A 249 -0.70 -1.54 -7.91
N GLY A 250 -0.96 -2.85 -8.03
CA GLY A 250 -2.31 -3.42 -8.00
C GLY A 250 -3.04 -3.11 -6.70
N ALA A 251 -2.38 -3.32 -5.56
CA ALA A 251 -2.95 -2.96 -4.26
C ALA A 251 -3.19 -1.45 -4.12
N TYR A 252 -2.28 -0.62 -4.66
CA TYR A 252 -2.45 0.84 -4.70
C TYR A 252 -3.65 1.26 -5.56
N CYS A 253 -3.88 0.65 -6.73
CA CYS A 253 -5.06 0.89 -7.55
C CYS A 253 -6.35 0.46 -6.85
N LEU A 254 -6.36 -0.72 -6.23
CA LEU A 254 -7.52 -1.22 -5.49
C LEU A 254 -7.86 -0.36 -4.26
N LEU A 255 -6.86 0.21 -3.60
CA LEU A 255 -7.06 1.14 -2.48
C LEU A 255 -7.87 2.38 -2.88
N GLN A 256 -7.80 2.77 -4.15
CA GLN A 256 -8.57 3.90 -4.70
C GLN A 256 -9.98 3.50 -5.13
N ASN A 257 -10.27 2.20 -5.20
CA ASN A 257 -11.50 1.62 -5.73
C ASN A 257 -12.02 0.51 -4.81
N LEU A 258 -12.17 0.82 -3.53
CA LEU A 258 -12.53 -0.16 -2.50
C LEU A 258 -13.88 -0.83 -2.74
N ASP A 259 -14.83 -0.13 -3.37
CA ASP A 259 -16.14 -0.67 -3.72
C ASP A 259 -16.04 -1.84 -4.71
N GLU A 260 -15.01 -1.83 -5.59
CA GLU A 260 -14.74 -2.89 -6.55
C GLU A 260 -14.16 -4.16 -5.89
N ILE A 261 -13.68 -4.07 -4.64
CA ILE A 261 -13.22 -5.24 -3.89
C ILE A 261 -14.38 -6.17 -3.53
N GLY A 262 -15.62 -5.62 -3.48
CA GLY A 262 -16.82 -6.42 -3.30
C GLY A 262 -17.17 -6.76 -1.84
N PHE A 263 -16.57 -6.10 -0.87
CA PHE A 263 -16.91 -6.20 0.55
C PHE A 263 -17.26 -4.83 1.13
N GLN A 264 -18.33 -4.76 1.93
CA GLN A 264 -18.66 -3.57 2.70
C GLN A 264 -17.94 -3.53 4.07
N ASN A 265 -17.40 -4.65 4.51
CA ASN A 265 -16.66 -4.76 5.75
C ASN A 265 -15.21 -4.31 5.56
N PHE A 266 -14.80 -3.28 6.31
CA PHE A 266 -13.46 -2.68 6.21
C PHE A 266 -12.33 -3.69 6.42
N ASP A 267 -12.44 -4.55 7.43
CA ASP A 267 -11.38 -5.52 7.74
C ASP A 267 -11.23 -6.57 6.62
N LYS A 268 -12.34 -6.97 5.98
CA LYS A 268 -12.29 -7.84 4.80
C LYS A 268 -11.64 -7.14 3.61
N MET A 269 -11.98 -5.89 3.35
CA MET A 269 -11.34 -5.09 2.29
C MET A 269 -9.84 -4.93 2.53
N LEU A 270 -9.46 -4.56 3.75
CA LEU A 270 -8.05 -4.44 4.14
C LEU A 270 -7.30 -5.77 3.96
N LYS A 271 -7.95 -6.88 4.27
CA LYS A 271 -7.37 -8.21 4.13
C LYS A 271 -7.20 -8.64 2.67
N VAL A 272 -8.13 -8.31 1.79
CA VAL A 272 -7.97 -8.49 0.33
C VAL A 272 -6.78 -7.68 -0.17
N LEU A 273 -6.71 -6.39 0.17
CA LEU A 273 -5.58 -5.53 -0.18
C LEU A 273 -4.24 -6.10 0.32
N PHE A 274 -4.23 -6.62 1.54
CA PHE A 274 -3.06 -7.29 2.11
C PHE A 274 -2.63 -8.49 1.25
N TYR A 275 -3.52 -9.41 0.91
CA TYR A 275 -3.17 -10.57 0.09
C TYR A 275 -2.71 -10.17 -1.30
N VAL A 276 -3.37 -9.22 -1.97
CA VAL A 276 -2.93 -8.68 -3.26
C VAL A 276 -1.54 -8.07 -3.15
N ASN A 277 -1.27 -7.30 -2.11
CA ASN A 277 -0.01 -6.60 -1.95
C ASN A 277 1.17 -7.54 -1.63
N TYR A 278 0.92 -8.61 -0.87
CA TYR A 278 1.99 -9.49 -0.37
C TYR A 278 2.05 -10.87 -1.04
N HIS A 279 1.24 -11.17 -2.09
CA HIS A 279 1.22 -12.49 -2.73
C HIS A 279 2.58 -12.91 -3.30
N MET A 280 3.40 -11.95 -3.72
CA MET A 280 4.75 -12.21 -4.22
C MET A 280 5.77 -12.49 -3.10
N LEU A 281 5.46 -12.17 -1.85
CA LEU A 281 6.40 -12.28 -0.74
C LEU A 281 6.99 -13.70 -0.56
N PRO A 282 6.21 -14.79 -0.69
CA PRO A 282 6.74 -16.15 -0.54
C PRO A 282 7.88 -16.50 -1.50
N PHE A 283 7.95 -15.86 -2.67
CA PHE A 283 9.06 -16.06 -3.62
C PHE A 283 10.41 -15.55 -3.09
N PHE A 284 10.40 -14.67 -2.08
CA PHE A 284 11.60 -14.06 -1.49
C PHE A 284 11.93 -14.62 -0.10
N ILE A 285 11.21 -15.66 0.33
CA ILE A 285 11.43 -16.33 1.63
C ILE A 285 12.03 -17.71 1.36
N ASP A 286 13.35 -17.75 1.23
CA ASP A 286 14.15 -18.93 0.89
C ASP A 286 14.81 -19.60 2.10
N THR A 287 14.81 -18.93 3.27
CA THR A 287 15.46 -19.41 4.48
C THR A 287 14.52 -19.42 5.68
N GLU A 288 14.77 -20.34 6.63
CA GLU A 288 14.07 -20.39 7.92
C GLU A 288 14.22 -19.08 8.72
N LYS A 289 15.36 -18.41 8.60
CA LYS A 289 15.60 -17.10 9.22
C LYS A 289 14.70 -16.04 8.62
N ALA A 290 14.53 -16.02 7.30
CA ALA A 290 13.61 -15.12 6.61
C ALA A 290 12.15 -15.41 7.00
N ARG A 291 11.76 -16.70 7.06
CA ARG A 291 10.43 -17.12 7.50
C ARG A 291 10.13 -16.63 8.91
N LYS A 292 10.98 -16.89 9.90
CA LYS A 292 10.82 -16.41 11.28
C LYS A 292 10.78 -14.90 11.40
N LYS A 293 11.52 -14.18 10.54
CA LYS A 293 11.44 -12.71 10.47
C LYS A 293 10.03 -12.27 10.06
N TRP A 294 9.48 -12.85 9.00
CA TRP A 294 8.18 -12.46 8.49
C TRP A 294 7.02 -12.92 9.36
N GLU A 295 7.11 -14.08 10.01
CA GLU A 295 6.18 -14.51 11.05
C GLU A 295 6.06 -13.48 12.19
N ARG A 296 7.18 -12.88 12.62
CA ARG A 296 7.16 -11.82 13.64
C ARG A 296 6.57 -10.51 13.15
N ILE A 297 6.57 -10.26 11.84
CA ILE A 297 6.06 -9.03 11.24
C ILE A 297 4.57 -9.09 10.99
N MET A 298 4.08 -10.17 10.40
CA MET A 298 2.70 -10.27 9.91
C MET A 298 1.87 -11.39 10.59
N GLY A 299 2.45 -12.09 11.55
CA GLY A 299 1.80 -13.23 12.18
C GLY A 299 1.93 -14.53 11.36
N LYS A 300 1.87 -15.66 12.06
CA LYS A 300 2.01 -16.99 11.45
C LYS A 300 0.89 -17.26 10.45
N ASP A 301 -0.37 -16.99 10.83
CA ASP A 301 -1.55 -17.31 10.02
C ASP A 301 -1.56 -16.55 8.69
N ASN A 302 -1.18 -15.27 8.71
CA ASN A 302 -1.04 -14.46 7.50
C ASN A 302 0.05 -15.01 6.58
N LEU A 303 1.19 -15.36 7.15
CA LEU A 303 2.30 -15.89 6.36
C LEU A 303 1.99 -17.26 5.77
N ASP A 304 1.41 -18.17 6.55
CA ASP A 304 1.00 -19.50 6.08
C ASP A 304 -0.07 -19.40 4.97
N THR A 305 -1.00 -18.44 5.10
CA THR A 305 -1.99 -18.18 4.05
C THR A 305 -1.35 -17.63 2.77
N LEU A 306 -0.35 -16.76 2.87
CA LEU A 306 0.40 -16.29 1.71
C LEU A 306 1.17 -17.42 1.01
N PHE A 307 1.74 -18.36 1.75
CA PHE A 307 2.36 -19.55 1.15
C PHE A 307 1.36 -20.44 0.44
N LEU A 308 0.17 -20.64 1.03
CA LEU A 308 -0.92 -21.37 0.37
C LEU A 308 -1.37 -20.64 -0.90
N PHE A 309 -1.53 -19.32 -0.83
CA PHE A 309 -1.89 -18.49 -1.97
C PHE A 309 -0.85 -18.62 -3.10
N ASN A 310 0.43 -18.51 -2.78
CA ASN A 310 1.52 -18.69 -3.74
C ASN A 310 1.50 -20.08 -4.41
N LYS A 311 1.12 -21.14 -3.68
CA LYS A 311 0.93 -22.46 -4.26
C LYS A 311 -0.23 -22.47 -5.27
N CYS A 312 -1.33 -21.78 -4.99
CA CYS A 312 -2.46 -21.65 -5.91
C CYS A 312 -2.10 -20.84 -7.16
N ASP A 313 -1.35 -19.77 -6.98
CA ASP A 313 -0.85 -18.90 -8.04
C ASP A 313 0.09 -19.68 -8.99
N LYS A 314 1.05 -20.42 -8.45
CA LYS A 314 1.92 -21.31 -9.25
C LYS A 314 1.13 -22.34 -10.04
N TYR A 315 0.16 -23.01 -9.42
CA TYR A 315 -0.73 -23.94 -10.11
C TYR A 315 -1.42 -23.29 -11.33
N ALA A 316 -1.86 -22.04 -11.16
CA ALA A 316 -2.57 -21.28 -12.18
C ALA A 316 -1.70 -20.80 -13.35
N THR A 317 -0.38 -20.94 -13.28
CA THR A 317 0.52 -20.63 -14.43
C THR A 317 0.33 -21.63 -15.59
N GLY A 318 -0.21 -22.82 -15.31
CA GLY A 318 -0.42 -23.91 -16.29
C GLY A 318 0.86 -24.63 -16.69
N ARG A 319 1.92 -24.48 -15.88
CA ARG A 319 3.17 -25.25 -16.07
C ARG A 319 3.13 -26.53 -15.24
N GLU A 320 3.60 -27.59 -15.84
CA GLU A 320 4.00 -28.79 -15.12
C GLU A 320 5.40 -28.53 -14.57
N ASP A 321 5.54 -28.50 -13.22
CA ASP A 321 6.85 -28.42 -12.54
C ASP A 321 7.61 -29.75 -12.70
#